data_11275912ab0bc66308320a6d87bae3cd
#
_entry.id   11275912ab0bc66308320a6d87bae3cd
#
_cell.length_a   1.000
_cell.length_b   1.000
_cell.length_c   1.000
_cell.angle_alpha   90.00
_cell.angle_beta   90.00
_cell.angle_gamma   90.00
#
_symmetry.space_group_name_H-M   'P 1'
#
loop_
_entity.id
_entity.type
_entity.pdbx_description
1 polymer ?
#
loop_
_entity_poly.entity_id
_entity_poly.type
_entity_poly.pdbx_seq_one_letter_code
_entity_poly.pdbx_strand_id
1 'polypeptide(L)'
;MFVRVADIKDSDRIAIYLNTSDQSSLYHDYLWGEVIWKSFHQKTYYLICEDKDGSIQGILPLVHLKSLLFGNILVSMPFFNYGGVITKEETPRDLLIQEAIRIAKEKNCNYLELRQEMPLNVEFSMKANKVSMRLCLPNTPEELWKSFPSKLRSQIRVPQKAGMSVRIGRMEELNNFFTVFSINMRDLGTPVYPLRFFRNILEGFPENTRICTVYQENMPVASGFLAGWKDKLEIPWASSIRQFNRLSPNMLLYWSCLAFACERGYAVFDFGRSTAGESTFRFKEQWGALPVPLYWHFWMPRNKPVPDLTTKNPKYRIAISLWKRLPLPVTQFLGPRIVKNIP
;
A
#
# COMPACT_ATOMS: atom_id res chain seq x y z
N MET A 1 0.57 -32.50 1.98
CA MET A 1 0.33 -31.07 2.22
C MET A 1 -1.15 -30.84 2.44
N PHE A 2 -1.50 -29.89 3.29
CA PHE A 2 -2.89 -29.46 3.51
C PHE A 2 -2.92 -27.95 3.80
N VAL A 3 -4.09 -27.33 3.56
CA VAL A 3 -4.29 -25.90 3.80
C VAL A 3 -5.29 -25.71 4.94
N ARG A 4 -4.99 -24.78 5.82
CA ARG A 4 -5.90 -24.33 6.88
C ARG A 4 -5.83 -22.82 7.10
N VAL A 5 -6.80 -22.29 7.81
CA VAL A 5 -6.73 -20.92 8.32
C VAL A 5 -5.82 -20.91 9.55
N ALA A 6 -4.87 -20.00 9.55
CA ALA A 6 -3.95 -19.78 10.67
C ALA A 6 -4.68 -19.15 11.87
N ASP A 7 -4.20 -19.42 13.05
CA ASP A 7 -4.59 -18.76 14.29
C ASP A 7 -3.40 -18.01 14.92
N ILE A 8 -3.62 -17.36 16.06
CA ILE A 8 -2.60 -16.55 16.74
C ILE A 8 -1.34 -17.35 17.12
N LYS A 9 -1.46 -18.66 17.35
CA LYS A 9 -0.33 -19.54 17.71
C LYS A 9 0.60 -19.76 16.53
N ASP A 10 0.16 -19.48 15.31
CA ASP A 10 0.96 -19.60 14.10
C ASP A 10 1.83 -18.37 13.84
N SER A 11 1.63 -17.26 14.56
CA SER A 11 2.27 -15.98 14.24
C SER A 11 3.80 -16.07 14.20
N ASP A 12 4.44 -16.75 15.14
CA ASP A 12 5.89 -16.89 15.18
C ASP A 12 6.39 -17.77 14.03
N ARG A 13 5.69 -18.85 13.71
CA ARG A 13 6.02 -19.75 12.58
C ARG A 13 5.88 -19.03 11.24
N ILE A 14 4.84 -18.20 11.10
CA ILE A 14 4.64 -17.33 9.95
C ILE A 14 5.77 -16.33 9.83
N ALA A 15 6.15 -15.66 10.93
CA ALA A 15 7.26 -14.72 10.93
C ALA A 15 8.59 -15.37 10.50
N ILE A 16 8.88 -16.58 10.97
CA ILE A 16 10.04 -17.36 10.54
C ILE A 16 9.98 -17.63 9.03
N TYR A 17 8.84 -18.11 8.51
CA TYR A 17 8.66 -18.38 7.08
C TYR A 17 8.84 -17.10 6.23
N LEU A 18 8.27 -15.99 6.66
CA LEU A 18 8.40 -14.69 5.98
C LEU A 18 9.84 -14.20 5.93
N ASN A 19 10.62 -14.42 6.99
CA ASN A 19 12.03 -14.05 7.05
C ASN A 19 12.90 -14.85 6.06
N THR A 20 12.53 -16.09 5.76
CA THR A 20 13.26 -16.95 4.81
C THR A 20 12.79 -16.79 3.36
N SER A 21 11.69 -16.10 3.10
CA SER A 21 11.15 -15.93 1.75
C SER A 21 11.55 -14.59 1.15
N ASP A 22 12.21 -14.59 0.00
CA ASP A 22 12.59 -13.37 -0.74
C ASP A 22 11.36 -12.63 -1.33
N GLN A 23 10.24 -13.32 -1.51
CA GLN A 23 8.99 -12.76 -2.03
C GLN A 23 8.13 -12.10 -0.94
N SER A 24 8.55 -12.19 0.33
CA SER A 24 7.78 -11.63 1.44
C SER A 24 7.77 -10.10 1.43
N SER A 25 6.71 -9.54 1.94
CA SER A 25 6.56 -8.12 2.21
C SER A 25 5.93 -7.93 3.60
N LEU A 26 5.97 -6.72 4.12
CA LEU A 26 5.28 -6.39 5.38
C LEU A 26 3.78 -6.77 5.32
N TYR A 27 3.17 -6.72 4.14
CA TYR A 27 1.74 -7.01 3.95
C TYR A 27 1.36 -8.50 4.10
N HIS A 28 2.35 -9.39 4.25
CA HIS A 28 2.15 -10.80 4.55
C HIS A 28 2.24 -11.12 6.05
N ASP A 29 2.55 -10.14 6.89
CA ASP A 29 2.60 -10.35 8.33
C ASP A 29 1.20 -10.67 8.89
N TYR A 30 1.14 -11.62 9.83
CA TYR A 30 -0.12 -12.07 10.43
C TYR A 30 -0.86 -10.96 11.18
N LEU A 31 -0.12 -9.99 11.74
CA LEU A 31 -0.69 -8.84 12.47
C LEU A 31 -1.63 -7.97 11.63
N TRP A 32 -1.53 -8.00 10.31
CA TRP A 32 -2.47 -7.28 9.45
C TRP A 32 -3.91 -7.71 9.64
N GLY A 33 -4.16 -8.97 10.01
CA GLY A 33 -5.49 -9.45 10.35
C GLY A 33 -6.12 -8.63 11.48
N GLU A 34 -5.34 -8.35 12.52
CA GLU A 34 -5.76 -7.53 13.66
C GLU A 34 -5.91 -6.05 13.29
N VAL A 35 -4.94 -5.48 12.56
CA VAL A 35 -4.99 -4.09 12.07
C VAL A 35 -6.26 -3.85 11.25
N ILE A 36 -6.58 -4.75 10.32
CA ILE A 36 -7.77 -4.66 9.47
C ILE A 36 -9.04 -4.80 10.30
N TRP A 37 -9.09 -5.78 11.20
CA TRP A 37 -10.24 -5.96 12.07
C TRP A 37 -10.49 -4.75 12.98
N LYS A 38 -9.50 -4.27 13.70
CA LYS A 38 -9.60 -3.08 14.56
C LYS A 38 -10.00 -1.82 13.78
N SER A 39 -9.53 -1.69 12.53
CA SER A 39 -9.77 -0.49 11.72
C SER A 39 -11.11 -0.49 11.00
N PHE A 40 -11.52 -1.63 10.45
CA PHE A 40 -12.62 -1.71 9.49
C PHE A 40 -13.70 -2.75 9.82
N HIS A 41 -13.45 -3.62 10.79
CA HIS A 41 -14.29 -4.79 11.13
C HIS A 41 -14.53 -5.72 9.92
N GLN A 42 -13.52 -5.85 9.04
CA GLN A 42 -13.53 -6.78 7.91
C GLN A 42 -12.97 -8.13 8.35
N LYS A 43 -13.61 -9.22 7.91
CA LYS A 43 -13.14 -10.56 8.20
C LYS A 43 -11.91 -10.91 7.39
N THR A 44 -10.89 -11.45 8.04
CA THR A 44 -9.65 -11.91 7.41
C THR A 44 -9.57 -13.44 7.44
N TYR A 45 -8.89 -14.00 6.44
CA TYR A 45 -8.54 -15.42 6.36
C TYR A 45 -7.06 -15.48 6.03
N TYR A 46 -6.26 -15.89 6.98
CA TYR A 46 -4.84 -16.07 6.76
C TYR A 46 -4.60 -17.55 6.47
N LEU A 47 -4.44 -17.91 5.19
CA LEU A 47 -4.24 -19.30 4.78
C LEU A 47 -2.76 -19.68 4.89
N ILE A 48 -2.48 -20.85 5.45
CA ILE A 48 -1.17 -21.48 5.46
C ILE A 48 -1.29 -22.87 4.84
N CYS A 49 -0.30 -23.22 4.01
CA CYS A 49 -0.13 -24.57 3.50
C CYS A 49 1.01 -25.23 4.27
N GLU A 50 0.72 -26.38 4.87
CA GLU A 50 1.69 -27.13 5.68
C GLU A 50 1.96 -28.50 5.07
N ASP A 51 3.19 -28.99 5.27
CA ASP A 51 3.55 -30.37 4.97
C ASP A 51 3.15 -31.32 6.12
N LYS A 52 3.57 -32.59 6.03
CA LYS A 52 3.27 -33.61 7.03
C LYS A 52 3.95 -33.35 8.38
N ASP A 53 5.08 -32.67 8.35
CA ASP A 53 5.90 -32.35 9.53
C ASP A 53 5.47 -31.03 10.18
N GLY A 54 4.44 -30.37 9.61
CA GLY A 54 3.90 -29.10 10.08
C GLY A 54 4.70 -27.88 9.62
N SER A 55 5.68 -28.02 8.71
CA SER A 55 6.42 -26.88 8.19
C SER A 55 5.60 -26.10 7.17
N ILE A 56 5.61 -24.76 7.28
CA ILE A 56 4.88 -23.88 6.36
C ILE A 56 5.57 -23.88 5.00
N GLN A 57 4.82 -24.24 3.94
CA GLN A 57 5.27 -24.29 2.56
C GLN A 57 4.71 -23.14 1.72
N GLY A 58 3.72 -22.43 2.24
CA GLY A 58 3.15 -21.27 1.58
C GLY A 58 2.10 -20.57 2.43
N ILE A 59 1.85 -19.31 2.11
CA ILE A 59 0.86 -18.46 2.79
C ILE A 59 0.08 -17.60 1.80
N LEU A 60 -1.14 -17.26 2.18
CA LEU A 60 -2.02 -16.35 1.45
C LEU A 60 -2.94 -15.59 2.41
N PRO A 61 -2.67 -14.32 2.70
CA PRO A 61 -3.58 -13.48 3.47
C PRO A 61 -4.75 -13.01 2.57
N LEU A 62 -5.96 -13.11 3.09
CA LEU A 62 -7.19 -12.72 2.39
C LEU A 62 -8.08 -11.88 3.28
N VAL A 63 -8.76 -10.91 2.70
CA VAL A 63 -9.75 -10.07 3.36
C VAL A 63 -11.08 -10.14 2.62
N HIS A 64 -12.16 -10.33 3.36
CA HIS A 64 -13.51 -10.37 2.82
C HIS A 64 -14.17 -9.01 2.92
N LEU A 65 -14.37 -8.35 1.78
CA LEU A 65 -15.06 -7.08 1.66
C LEU A 65 -16.49 -7.31 1.18
N LYS A 66 -17.47 -6.82 1.95
CA LYS A 66 -18.89 -6.93 1.59
C LYS A 66 -19.58 -5.58 1.66
N SER A 67 -20.12 -5.14 0.53
CA SER A 67 -20.79 -3.85 0.39
C SER A 67 -21.92 -3.92 -0.64
N LEU A 68 -22.99 -3.15 -0.41
CA LEU A 68 -24.05 -2.98 -1.40
C LEU A 68 -23.59 -2.20 -2.64
N LEU A 69 -22.60 -1.30 -2.49
CA LEU A 69 -22.13 -0.44 -3.58
C LEU A 69 -21.00 -1.09 -4.39
N PHE A 70 -20.07 -1.82 -3.74
CA PHE A 70 -18.87 -2.35 -4.37
C PHE A 70 -18.88 -3.87 -4.52
N GLY A 71 -19.94 -4.52 -4.04
CA GLY A 71 -20.13 -5.97 -4.16
C GLY A 71 -19.56 -6.75 -2.98
N ASN A 72 -19.44 -8.06 -3.19
CA ASN A 72 -18.96 -9.05 -2.24
C ASN A 72 -17.67 -9.65 -2.79
N ILE A 73 -16.53 -9.37 -2.19
CA ILE A 73 -15.22 -9.57 -2.79
C ILE A 73 -14.31 -10.26 -1.76
N LEU A 74 -13.53 -11.22 -2.22
CA LEU A 74 -12.40 -11.75 -1.47
C LEU A 74 -11.11 -11.25 -2.12
N VAL A 75 -10.23 -10.60 -1.38
CA VAL A 75 -9.02 -9.98 -1.95
C VAL A 75 -7.82 -10.19 -1.06
N SER A 76 -6.66 -10.45 -1.67
CA SER A 76 -5.39 -10.50 -0.96
C SER A 76 -4.92 -9.09 -0.64
N MET A 77 -4.92 -8.74 0.65
CA MET A 77 -4.46 -7.46 1.20
C MET A 77 -5.00 -6.23 0.44
N PRO A 78 -6.30 -5.88 0.61
CA PRO A 78 -6.86 -4.64 0.08
C PRO A 78 -6.10 -3.43 0.65
N PHE A 79 -6.20 -2.29 -0.03
CA PHE A 79 -5.53 -1.01 0.35
C PHE A 79 -4.04 -0.96 0.01
N PHE A 80 -3.41 -2.11 -0.34
CA PHE A 80 -2.01 -2.23 -0.72
C PHE A 80 -1.86 -2.70 -2.17
N ASN A 81 -0.65 -2.60 -2.69
CA ASN A 81 -0.39 -2.89 -4.10
C ASN A 81 -0.11 -4.37 -4.35
N TYR A 82 0.35 -5.07 -3.33
CA TYR A 82 0.72 -6.49 -3.33
C TYR A 82 0.49 -7.08 -1.93
N GLY A 83 0.63 -8.39 -1.80
CA GLY A 83 0.33 -9.15 -0.58
C GLY A 83 -0.45 -10.43 -0.93
N GLY A 84 -0.12 -11.03 -2.06
CA GLY A 84 -0.76 -12.24 -2.58
C GLY A 84 -0.19 -13.53 -2.03
N VAL A 85 -0.20 -14.59 -2.83
CA VAL A 85 0.34 -15.89 -2.42
C VAL A 85 1.87 -15.88 -2.41
N ILE A 86 2.45 -16.43 -1.35
CA ILE A 86 3.90 -16.69 -1.27
C ILE A 86 4.11 -18.19 -1.12
N THR A 87 4.95 -18.72 -2.00
CA THR A 87 5.43 -20.10 -1.95
C THR A 87 6.63 -20.27 -2.88
N LYS A 88 7.48 -21.26 -2.62
CA LYS A 88 8.58 -21.62 -3.50
C LYS A 88 8.16 -22.64 -4.58
N GLU A 89 7.08 -23.38 -4.33
CA GLU A 89 6.65 -24.48 -5.19
C GLU A 89 5.22 -24.27 -5.72
N GLU A 90 4.91 -24.94 -6.82
CA GLU A 90 3.59 -24.85 -7.45
C GLU A 90 2.49 -25.58 -6.67
N THR A 91 2.79 -26.73 -6.09
CA THR A 91 1.78 -27.52 -5.35
C THR A 91 1.17 -26.76 -4.18
N PRO A 92 1.94 -26.17 -3.22
CA PRO A 92 1.34 -25.35 -2.16
C PRO A 92 0.62 -24.11 -2.71
N ARG A 93 1.10 -23.48 -3.80
CA ARG A 93 0.41 -22.39 -4.48
C ARG A 93 -1.01 -22.79 -4.89
N ASP A 94 -1.10 -23.90 -5.60
CA ASP A 94 -2.36 -24.37 -6.17
C ASP A 94 -3.36 -24.77 -5.06
N LEU A 95 -2.88 -25.41 -3.99
CA LEU A 95 -3.70 -25.74 -2.83
C LEU A 95 -4.24 -24.47 -2.13
N LEU A 96 -3.40 -23.45 -1.93
CA LEU A 96 -3.81 -22.17 -1.34
C LEU A 96 -4.85 -21.46 -2.20
N ILE A 97 -4.66 -21.44 -3.51
CA ILE A 97 -5.60 -20.83 -4.46
C ILE A 97 -6.92 -21.60 -4.50
N GLN A 98 -6.90 -22.93 -4.49
CA GLN A 98 -8.11 -23.77 -4.44
C GLN A 98 -8.90 -23.48 -3.16
N GLU A 99 -8.25 -23.37 -2.02
CA GLU A 99 -8.91 -23.04 -0.75
C GLU A 99 -9.48 -21.61 -0.77
N ALA A 100 -8.74 -20.62 -1.34
CA ALA A 100 -9.26 -19.28 -1.53
C ALA A 100 -10.52 -19.26 -2.41
N ILE A 101 -10.55 -20.04 -3.50
CA ILE A 101 -11.73 -20.22 -4.35
C ILE A 101 -12.88 -20.88 -3.57
N ARG A 102 -12.60 -21.89 -2.75
CA ARG A 102 -13.60 -22.55 -1.91
C ARG A 102 -14.27 -21.55 -0.97
N ILE A 103 -13.47 -20.72 -0.28
CA ILE A 103 -13.96 -19.65 0.60
C ILE A 103 -14.76 -18.62 -0.20
N ALA A 104 -14.29 -18.20 -1.36
CA ALA A 104 -15.00 -17.25 -2.22
C ALA A 104 -16.37 -17.76 -2.66
N LYS A 105 -16.46 -19.06 -3.01
CA LYS A 105 -17.75 -19.73 -3.33
C LYS A 105 -18.67 -19.81 -2.11
N GLU A 106 -18.17 -20.25 -0.96
CA GLU A 106 -18.93 -20.35 0.29
C GLU A 106 -19.51 -19.00 0.74
N LYS A 107 -18.72 -17.93 0.58
CA LYS A 107 -19.16 -16.56 0.90
C LYS A 107 -19.96 -15.89 -0.20
N ASN A 108 -20.24 -16.57 -1.32
CA ASN A 108 -20.91 -16.03 -2.49
C ASN A 108 -20.23 -14.75 -3.03
N CYS A 109 -18.89 -14.74 -3.09
CA CYS A 109 -18.14 -13.61 -3.59
C CYS A 109 -18.37 -13.40 -5.09
N ASN A 110 -18.40 -12.14 -5.51
CA ASN A 110 -18.48 -11.78 -6.92
C ASN A 110 -17.20 -12.14 -7.66
N TYR A 111 -16.05 -12.06 -6.96
CA TYR A 111 -14.74 -12.47 -7.46
C TYR A 111 -13.73 -12.63 -6.31
N LEU A 112 -12.63 -13.33 -6.62
CA LEU A 112 -11.39 -13.36 -5.83
C LEU A 112 -10.34 -12.54 -6.58
N GLU A 113 -9.62 -11.65 -5.87
CA GLU A 113 -8.52 -10.84 -6.41
C GLU A 113 -7.22 -11.19 -5.68
N LEU A 114 -6.20 -11.60 -6.43
CA LEU A 114 -4.85 -11.87 -5.91
C LEU A 114 -3.87 -10.84 -6.46
N ARG A 115 -3.21 -10.09 -5.58
CA ARG A 115 -2.25 -9.01 -5.90
C ARG A 115 -0.84 -9.51 -5.78
N GLN A 116 -0.16 -9.65 -6.91
CA GLN A 116 1.16 -10.26 -7.01
C GLN A 116 2.21 -9.29 -7.55
N GLU A 117 3.46 -9.51 -7.18
CA GLU A 117 4.64 -8.90 -7.80
C GLU A 117 5.22 -9.77 -8.93
N MET A 118 4.88 -11.05 -8.96
CA MET A 118 5.23 -11.99 -10.04
C MET A 118 3.94 -12.59 -10.64
N PRO A 119 3.91 -12.88 -11.93
CA PRO A 119 2.74 -13.50 -12.53
C PRO A 119 2.54 -14.91 -11.98
N LEU A 120 1.29 -15.27 -11.72
CA LEU A 120 0.91 -16.64 -11.39
C LEU A 120 0.59 -17.40 -12.69
N ASN A 121 1.07 -18.63 -12.79
CA ASN A 121 0.65 -19.55 -13.87
C ASN A 121 -0.69 -20.19 -13.48
N VAL A 122 -1.78 -19.45 -13.70
CA VAL A 122 -3.16 -19.86 -13.39
C VAL A 122 -4.13 -19.34 -14.46
N GLU A 123 -5.21 -20.06 -14.71
CA GLU A 123 -6.26 -19.67 -15.67
C GLU A 123 -7.20 -18.58 -15.11
N PHE A 124 -6.63 -17.45 -14.73
CA PHE A 124 -7.36 -16.28 -14.21
C PHE A 124 -7.25 -15.11 -15.18
N SER A 125 -8.28 -14.27 -15.21
CA SER A 125 -8.11 -12.96 -15.86
C SER A 125 -7.04 -12.16 -15.12
N MET A 126 -6.12 -11.53 -15.87
CA MET A 126 -5.02 -10.76 -15.28
C MET A 126 -5.04 -9.31 -15.76
N LYS A 127 -4.76 -8.38 -14.83
CA LYS A 127 -4.45 -6.97 -15.12
C LYS A 127 -3.01 -6.69 -14.72
N ALA A 128 -2.21 -6.17 -15.66
CA ALA A 128 -0.80 -5.78 -15.45
C ALA A 128 -0.52 -4.33 -15.88
N ASN A 129 -1.55 -3.47 -15.83
CA ASN A 129 -1.45 -2.06 -16.26
C ASN A 129 -0.95 -1.13 -15.17
N LYS A 130 -0.59 -1.64 -14.03
CA LYS A 130 0.01 -0.91 -12.90
C LYS A 130 1.43 -1.38 -12.67
N VAL A 131 2.25 -0.45 -12.20
CA VAL A 131 3.64 -0.72 -11.85
C VAL A 131 3.92 -0.15 -10.46
N SER A 132 4.82 -0.77 -9.70
CA SER A 132 5.50 -0.14 -8.58
C SER A 132 6.73 0.57 -9.09
N MET A 133 7.03 1.76 -8.56
CA MET A 133 8.20 2.54 -9.00
C MET A 133 9.30 2.39 -7.95
N ARG A 134 10.42 1.73 -8.32
CA ARG A 134 11.50 1.37 -7.38
C ARG A 134 12.82 2.01 -7.77
N LEU A 135 13.54 2.48 -6.76
CA LEU A 135 14.89 3.04 -6.88
C LEU A 135 15.85 2.22 -6.03
N CYS A 136 16.89 1.69 -6.65
CA CYS A 136 18.02 1.12 -5.92
C CYS A 136 18.78 2.25 -5.23
N LEU A 137 19.05 2.09 -3.94
CA LEU A 137 19.70 3.09 -3.12
C LEU A 137 21.20 2.80 -2.99
N PRO A 138 22.07 3.82 -3.03
CA PRO A 138 23.44 3.69 -2.58
C PRO A 138 23.52 3.65 -1.05
N ASN A 139 24.73 3.41 -0.52
CA ASN A 139 24.94 3.29 0.91
C ASN A 139 24.77 4.59 1.69
N THR A 140 24.90 5.75 1.02
CA THR A 140 24.84 7.05 1.69
C THR A 140 23.93 8.05 0.99
N PRO A 141 23.32 8.99 1.72
CA PRO A 141 22.53 10.08 1.13
C PRO A 141 23.37 10.97 0.21
N GLU A 142 24.67 11.15 0.49
CA GLU A 142 25.58 11.97 -0.28
C GLU A 142 25.84 11.37 -1.68
N GLU A 143 26.00 10.06 -1.77
CA GLU A 143 26.13 9.35 -3.04
C GLU A 143 24.84 9.49 -3.86
N LEU A 144 23.68 9.28 -3.22
CA LEU A 144 22.38 9.46 -3.85
C LEU A 144 22.19 10.89 -4.36
N TRP A 145 22.55 11.91 -3.55
CA TRP A 145 22.47 13.31 -3.94
C TRP A 145 23.33 13.62 -5.16
N LYS A 146 24.55 13.08 -5.20
CA LYS A 146 25.47 13.27 -6.34
C LYS A 146 24.96 12.61 -7.62
N SER A 147 24.25 11.50 -7.53
CA SER A 147 23.66 10.78 -8.68
C SER A 147 22.53 11.56 -9.36
N PHE A 148 21.85 12.46 -8.64
CA PHE A 148 20.72 13.20 -9.18
C PHE A 148 21.12 14.28 -10.19
N PRO A 149 20.33 14.47 -11.27
CA PRO A 149 20.51 15.58 -12.19
C PRO A 149 20.45 16.94 -11.48
N SER A 150 21.17 17.94 -12.00
CA SER A 150 21.19 19.30 -11.44
C SER A 150 19.80 19.93 -11.31
N LYS A 151 18.92 19.65 -12.27
CA LYS A 151 17.52 20.10 -12.27
C LYS A 151 16.75 19.56 -11.05
N LEU A 152 16.87 18.25 -10.74
CA LEU A 152 16.22 17.63 -9.60
C LEU A 152 16.74 18.21 -8.28
N ARG A 153 18.08 18.33 -8.15
CA ARG A 153 18.68 18.95 -6.96
C ARG A 153 18.23 20.39 -6.76
N SER A 154 18.09 21.16 -7.84
CA SER A 154 17.55 22.51 -7.78
C SER A 154 16.12 22.55 -7.29
N GLN A 155 15.26 21.63 -7.72
CA GLN A 155 13.87 21.52 -7.23
C GLN A 155 13.80 21.15 -5.75
N ILE A 156 14.68 20.27 -5.26
CA ILE A 156 14.75 19.91 -3.83
C ILE A 156 15.18 21.12 -2.99
N ARG A 157 16.04 21.98 -3.50
CA ARG A 157 16.48 23.20 -2.80
C ARG A 157 15.40 24.29 -2.70
N VAL A 158 14.35 24.26 -3.52
CA VAL A 158 13.27 25.27 -3.44
C VAL A 158 12.61 25.30 -2.07
N PRO A 159 12.05 24.20 -1.55
CA PRO A 159 11.45 24.19 -0.21
C PRO A 159 12.47 24.46 0.91
N GLN A 160 13.72 24.01 0.76
CA GLN A 160 14.79 24.31 1.73
C GLN A 160 15.06 25.81 1.83
N LYS A 161 15.18 26.51 0.67
CA LYS A 161 15.35 27.96 0.61
C LYS A 161 14.13 28.73 1.13
N ALA A 162 12.94 28.14 1.04
CA ALA A 162 11.71 28.68 1.62
C ALA A 162 11.61 28.46 3.14
N GLY A 163 12.63 27.91 3.80
CA GLY A 163 12.68 27.70 5.23
C GLY A 163 11.83 26.53 5.72
N MET A 164 11.48 25.60 4.84
CA MET A 164 10.72 24.39 5.27
C MET A 164 11.60 23.44 6.06
N SER A 165 11.05 22.89 7.13
CA SER A 165 11.69 21.90 8.00
C SER A 165 11.05 20.52 7.84
N VAL A 166 11.75 19.48 8.30
CA VAL A 166 11.27 18.09 8.22
C VAL A 166 11.37 17.43 9.59
N ARG A 167 10.36 16.61 9.91
CA ARG A 167 10.38 15.71 11.07
C ARG A 167 10.07 14.31 10.60
N ILE A 168 10.84 13.35 11.10
CA ILE A 168 10.57 11.93 10.91
C ILE A 168 10.29 11.33 12.29
N GLY A 169 9.10 10.82 12.48
CA GLY A 169 8.62 10.34 13.75
C GLY A 169 7.62 9.20 13.61
N ARG A 170 6.80 9.01 14.62
CA ARG A 170 5.77 7.96 14.66
C ARG A 170 4.43 8.52 15.13
N MET A 171 4.00 8.17 16.35
CA MET A 171 2.70 8.57 16.90
C MET A 171 2.57 10.09 17.08
N GLU A 172 3.66 10.78 17.39
CA GLU A 172 3.73 12.22 17.52
C GLU A 172 3.43 12.95 16.19
N GLU A 173 3.74 12.32 15.05
CA GLU A 173 3.46 12.87 13.73
C GLU A 173 2.12 12.39 13.13
N LEU A 174 1.41 11.48 13.80
CA LEU A 174 0.18 10.87 13.25
C LEU A 174 -0.91 11.90 12.92
N ASN A 175 -1.16 12.86 13.80
CA ASN A 175 -2.19 13.88 13.59
C ASN A 175 -1.80 14.85 12.47
N ASN A 176 -0.52 15.19 12.35
CA ASN A 176 0.02 16.03 11.28
C ASN A 176 -0.09 15.36 9.92
N PHE A 177 0.29 14.09 9.85
CA PHE A 177 0.09 13.25 8.67
C PHE A 177 -1.38 13.19 8.28
N PHE A 178 -2.27 12.89 9.22
CA PHE A 178 -3.69 12.74 8.93
C PHE A 178 -4.34 14.05 8.47
N THR A 179 -3.90 15.18 8.97
CA THR A 179 -4.34 16.51 8.53
C THR A 179 -4.00 16.71 7.05
N VAL A 180 -2.74 16.55 6.68
CA VAL A 180 -2.29 16.70 5.28
C VAL A 180 -2.97 15.67 4.37
N PHE A 181 -3.01 14.41 4.82
CA PHE A 181 -3.59 13.31 4.07
C PHE A 181 -5.08 13.53 3.78
N SER A 182 -5.87 13.90 4.79
CA SER A 182 -7.32 14.08 4.64
C SER A 182 -7.67 15.27 3.75
N ILE A 183 -6.91 16.37 3.82
CA ILE A 183 -7.08 17.52 2.91
C ILE A 183 -6.81 17.08 1.47
N ASN A 184 -5.68 16.41 1.23
CA ASN A 184 -5.31 15.96 -0.10
C ASN A 184 -6.32 14.94 -0.67
N MET A 185 -6.78 13.97 0.13
CA MET A 185 -7.77 12.97 -0.31
C MET A 185 -9.10 13.61 -0.70
N ARG A 186 -9.59 14.62 0.07
CA ARG A 186 -10.77 15.42 -0.32
C ARG A 186 -10.54 16.11 -1.67
N ASP A 187 -9.40 16.78 -1.83
CA ASP A 187 -9.08 17.57 -3.04
C ASP A 187 -8.90 16.67 -4.29
N LEU A 188 -8.49 15.42 -4.10
CA LEU A 188 -8.47 14.40 -5.15
C LEU A 188 -9.86 13.79 -5.43
N GLY A 189 -10.82 13.95 -4.52
CA GLY A 189 -12.14 13.33 -4.63
C GLY A 189 -12.16 11.86 -4.21
N THR A 190 -11.25 11.47 -3.34
CA THR A 190 -11.08 10.10 -2.85
C THR A 190 -11.49 10.01 -1.38
N PRO A 191 -12.27 9.01 -0.97
CA PRO A 191 -12.59 8.77 0.44
C PRO A 191 -11.34 8.51 1.27
N VAL A 192 -11.25 9.16 2.44
CA VAL A 192 -10.11 9.04 3.36
C VAL A 192 -10.25 7.81 4.25
N TYR A 193 -9.14 7.15 4.57
CA TYR A 193 -9.08 6.13 5.62
C TYR A 193 -9.31 6.76 7.01
N PRO A 194 -9.81 5.99 8.00
CA PRO A 194 -9.94 6.51 9.36
C PRO A 194 -8.56 6.71 10.01
N LEU A 195 -8.43 7.73 10.86
CA LEU A 195 -7.20 7.96 11.64
C LEU A 195 -6.73 6.71 12.40
N ARG A 196 -7.69 5.95 12.96
CA ARG A 196 -7.42 4.70 13.69
C ARG A 196 -6.70 3.64 12.84
N PHE A 197 -6.87 3.63 11.50
CA PHE A 197 -6.15 2.71 10.63
C PHE A 197 -4.65 2.95 10.70
N PHE A 198 -4.22 4.18 10.54
CA PHE A 198 -2.80 4.54 10.62
C PHE A 198 -2.24 4.36 12.03
N ARG A 199 -3.05 4.66 13.06
CA ARG A 199 -2.68 4.38 14.45
C ARG A 199 -2.43 2.90 14.68
N ASN A 200 -3.35 2.03 14.27
CA ASN A 200 -3.23 0.59 14.42
C ASN A 200 -2.02 0.02 13.65
N ILE A 201 -1.66 0.62 12.50
CA ILE A 201 -0.45 0.25 11.76
C ILE A 201 0.80 0.64 12.57
N LEU A 202 0.87 1.86 13.09
CA LEU A 202 2.01 2.32 13.90
C LEU A 202 2.16 1.49 15.19
N GLU A 203 1.06 1.08 15.81
CA GLU A 203 1.06 0.22 17.01
C GLU A 203 1.49 -1.21 16.68
N GLY A 204 0.95 -1.79 15.61
CA GLY A 204 1.24 -3.17 15.20
C GLY A 204 2.66 -3.35 14.64
N PHE A 205 3.21 -2.33 13.98
CA PHE A 205 4.51 -2.41 13.29
C PHE A 205 5.48 -1.32 13.76
N PRO A 206 5.86 -1.31 15.07
CA PRO A 206 6.64 -0.22 15.66
C PRO A 206 8.02 -0.03 15.02
N GLU A 207 8.67 -1.10 14.62
CA GLU A 207 10.01 -1.05 14.02
C GLU A 207 9.98 -0.76 12.53
N ASN A 208 8.89 -1.13 11.86
CA ASN A 208 8.77 -1.08 10.40
C ASN A 208 8.20 0.24 9.88
N THR A 209 7.56 1.06 10.75
CA THR A 209 6.77 2.21 10.28
C THR A 209 7.27 3.54 10.82
N ARG A 210 7.25 4.55 9.95
CA ARG A 210 7.58 5.95 10.27
C ARG A 210 6.67 6.90 9.51
N ILE A 211 6.57 8.12 9.99
CA ILE A 211 5.91 9.24 9.31
C ILE A 211 6.97 10.32 9.08
N CYS A 212 7.05 10.78 7.83
CA CYS A 212 7.88 11.92 7.44
C CYS A 212 6.95 13.10 7.16
N THR A 213 7.11 14.21 7.85
CA THR A 213 6.28 15.42 7.69
C THR A 213 7.14 16.64 7.40
N VAL A 214 6.75 17.40 6.38
CA VAL A 214 7.36 18.68 5.99
C VAL A 214 6.50 19.81 6.54
N TYR A 215 7.15 20.78 7.13
CA TYR A 215 6.52 21.95 7.73
C TYR A 215 6.95 23.24 7.05
N GLN A 216 5.98 24.14 6.86
CA GLN A 216 6.24 25.56 6.66
C GLN A 216 5.98 26.24 8.00
N GLU A 217 7.03 26.73 8.65
CA GLU A 217 6.97 27.16 10.06
C GLU A 217 6.46 26.01 10.95
N ASN A 218 5.28 26.16 11.56
CA ASN A 218 4.65 25.13 12.39
C ASN A 218 3.50 24.37 11.69
N MET A 219 3.21 24.68 10.42
CA MET A 219 2.11 24.10 9.67
C MET A 219 2.60 22.89 8.86
N PRO A 220 2.02 21.69 9.02
CA PRO A 220 2.34 20.54 8.19
C PRO A 220 1.79 20.76 6.77
N VAL A 221 2.65 20.71 5.77
CA VAL A 221 2.30 21.02 4.36
C VAL A 221 2.46 19.85 3.41
N ALA A 222 3.30 18.88 3.75
CA ALA A 222 3.38 17.59 3.07
C ALA A 222 3.72 16.52 4.09
N SER A 223 3.21 15.29 3.88
CA SER A 223 3.54 14.18 4.76
C SER A 223 3.44 12.84 4.03
N GLY A 224 4.29 11.89 4.43
CA GLY A 224 4.33 10.53 3.93
C GLY A 224 4.39 9.51 5.05
N PHE A 225 3.67 8.40 4.86
CA PHE A 225 3.74 7.24 5.73
C PHE A 225 4.73 6.23 5.12
N LEU A 226 5.70 5.77 5.89
CA LEU A 226 6.75 4.86 5.48
C LEU A 226 6.52 3.47 6.08
N ALA A 227 6.74 2.43 5.29
CA ALA A 227 6.64 1.04 5.70
C ALA A 227 7.87 0.26 5.22
N GLY A 228 8.69 -0.22 6.15
CA GLY A 228 9.92 -0.95 5.87
C GLY A 228 9.74 -2.45 6.03
N TRP A 229 10.37 -3.23 5.17
CA TRP A 229 10.46 -4.67 5.26
C TRP A 229 11.76 -5.16 4.67
N LYS A 230 12.58 -5.85 5.48
CA LYS A 230 13.92 -6.28 5.08
C LYS A 230 14.75 -5.12 4.54
N ASP A 231 15.17 -5.19 3.31
CA ASP A 231 15.99 -4.20 2.61
C ASP A 231 15.18 -3.14 1.82
N LYS A 232 13.84 -3.18 1.89
CA LYS A 232 12.94 -2.30 1.13
C LYS A 232 12.17 -1.35 2.05
N LEU A 233 12.22 -0.03 1.77
CA LEU A 233 11.35 0.98 2.36
C LEU A 233 10.33 1.45 1.32
N GLU A 234 9.05 1.35 1.63
CA GLU A 234 7.95 1.84 0.80
C GLU A 234 7.31 3.09 1.38
N ILE A 235 6.81 3.98 0.52
CA ILE A 235 5.95 5.11 0.88
C ILE A 235 4.52 4.87 0.32
N PRO A 236 3.68 4.04 0.98
CA PRO A 236 2.35 3.69 0.48
C PRO A 236 1.41 4.89 0.42
N TRP A 237 1.60 5.88 1.27
CA TRP A 237 0.81 7.11 1.29
C TRP A 237 1.70 8.33 1.41
N ALA A 238 1.61 9.22 0.41
CA ALA A 238 2.24 10.54 0.40
C ALA A 238 1.22 11.59 -0.04
N SER A 239 1.23 12.73 0.61
CA SER A 239 0.29 13.82 0.37
C SER A 239 0.94 15.17 0.54
N SER A 240 0.42 16.17 -0.17
CA SER A 240 0.76 17.58 0.06
C SER A 240 -0.45 18.47 -0.08
N ILE A 241 -0.45 19.59 0.62
CA ILE A 241 -1.51 20.59 0.57
C ILE A 241 -1.30 21.47 -0.68
N ARG A 242 -2.29 21.47 -1.58
CA ARG A 242 -2.21 22.06 -2.92
C ARG A 242 -1.79 23.53 -2.93
N GLN A 243 -2.20 24.32 -1.94
CA GLN A 243 -1.85 25.75 -1.84
C GLN A 243 -0.32 25.99 -1.74
N PHE A 244 0.45 25.02 -1.26
CA PHE A 244 1.90 25.10 -1.13
C PHE A 244 2.67 24.52 -2.32
N ASN A 245 2.01 24.03 -3.36
CA ASN A 245 2.67 23.38 -4.50
C ASN A 245 3.75 24.24 -5.18
N ARG A 246 3.60 25.58 -5.17
CA ARG A 246 4.60 26.52 -5.72
C ARG A 246 5.94 26.45 -4.98
N LEU A 247 5.93 26.05 -3.71
CA LEU A 247 7.12 25.88 -2.88
C LEU A 247 7.67 24.45 -2.93
N SER A 248 7.02 23.56 -3.70
CA SER A 248 7.45 22.19 -3.96
C SER A 248 7.71 21.32 -2.71
N PRO A 249 6.83 21.30 -1.67
CA PRO A 249 7.07 20.56 -0.43
C PRO A 249 7.25 19.05 -0.67
N ASN A 250 6.65 18.49 -1.73
CA ASN A 250 6.84 17.09 -2.11
C ASN A 250 8.30 16.76 -2.45
N MET A 251 9.06 17.71 -3.02
CA MET A 251 10.45 17.47 -3.34
C MET A 251 11.29 17.28 -2.07
N LEU A 252 11.01 18.06 -1.02
CA LEU A 252 11.68 17.91 0.26
C LEU A 252 11.21 16.64 0.98
N LEU A 253 9.90 16.33 0.93
CA LEU A 253 9.34 15.09 1.50
C LEU A 253 10.06 13.85 0.95
N TYR A 254 10.07 13.69 -0.38
CA TYR A 254 10.67 12.51 -0.99
C TYR A 254 12.19 12.46 -0.80
N TRP A 255 12.89 13.60 -0.89
CA TRP A 255 14.31 13.63 -0.58
C TRP A 255 14.61 13.18 0.85
N SER A 256 13.85 13.66 1.84
CA SER A 256 14.04 13.28 3.23
C SER A 256 13.73 11.81 3.49
N CYS A 257 12.71 11.26 2.81
CA CYS A 257 12.41 9.82 2.88
C CYS A 257 13.53 8.97 2.27
N LEU A 258 14.09 9.41 1.15
CA LEU A 258 15.21 8.73 0.48
C LEU A 258 16.50 8.79 1.30
N ALA A 259 16.82 9.96 1.86
CA ALA A 259 17.97 10.13 2.74
C ALA A 259 17.84 9.21 3.98
N PHE A 260 16.67 9.23 4.62
CA PHE A 260 16.38 8.32 5.74
C PHE A 260 16.52 6.84 5.36
N ALA A 261 16.09 6.46 4.14
CA ALA A 261 16.23 5.08 3.67
C ALA A 261 17.71 4.67 3.55
N CYS A 262 18.57 5.52 2.97
CA CYS A 262 20.01 5.29 2.88
C CYS A 262 20.64 5.19 4.28
N GLU A 263 20.33 6.14 5.18
CA GLU A 263 20.85 6.17 6.56
C GLU A 263 20.47 4.93 7.38
N ARG A 264 19.35 4.29 7.05
CA ARG A 264 18.85 3.07 7.68
C ARG A 264 19.29 1.79 6.99
N GLY A 265 20.09 1.88 5.92
CA GLY A 265 20.63 0.75 5.19
C GLY A 265 19.64 0.01 4.31
N TYR A 266 18.52 0.64 3.91
CA TYR A 266 17.64 0.06 2.91
C TYR A 266 18.29 0.08 1.54
N ALA A 267 18.22 -1.04 0.82
CA ALA A 267 18.77 -1.16 -0.54
C ALA A 267 17.80 -0.65 -1.62
N VAL A 268 16.49 -0.63 -1.33
CA VAL A 268 15.46 -0.26 -2.29
C VAL A 268 14.45 0.70 -1.66
N PHE A 269 14.13 1.80 -2.39
CA PHE A 269 13.00 2.66 -2.08
C PHE A 269 11.87 2.43 -3.07
N ASP A 270 10.68 2.07 -2.58
CA ASP A 270 9.47 1.86 -3.36
C ASP A 270 8.56 3.10 -3.24
N PHE A 271 8.44 3.87 -4.32
CA PHE A 271 7.56 5.03 -4.39
C PHE A 271 6.07 4.65 -4.48
N GLY A 272 5.76 3.36 -4.47
CA GLY A 272 4.41 2.84 -4.63
C GLY A 272 3.90 2.89 -6.07
N ARG A 273 2.63 2.54 -6.22
CA ARG A 273 1.97 2.30 -7.50
C ARG A 273 1.85 3.52 -8.39
N SER A 274 2.01 3.30 -9.70
CA SER A 274 1.74 4.26 -10.76
C SER A 274 1.11 3.59 -11.99
N THR A 275 0.61 4.41 -12.89
CA THR A 275 0.21 3.99 -14.24
C THR A 275 1.20 4.60 -15.23
N ALA A 276 1.74 3.80 -16.13
CA ALA A 276 2.67 4.28 -17.15
C ALA A 276 2.11 5.49 -17.90
N GLY A 277 2.95 6.50 -18.14
CA GLY A 277 2.58 7.73 -18.86
C GLY A 277 1.78 8.77 -18.07
N GLU A 278 1.30 8.48 -16.85
CA GLU A 278 0.60 9.45 -16.01
C GLU A 278 1.58 10.37 -15.23
N SER A 279 1.07 11.49 -14.71
CA SER A 279 1.88 12.51 -14.01
C SER A 279 2.63 11.94 -12.80
N THR A 280 2.00 11.04 -12.05
CA THR A 280 2.61 10.38 -10.90
C THR A 280 3.77 9.45 -11.31
N PHE A 281 3.66 8.79 -12.47
CA PHE A 281 4.73 7.98 -13.03
C PHE A 281 5.95 8.85 -13.36
N ARG A 282 5.75 9.93 -14.12
CA ARG A 282 6.82 10.87 -14.49
C ARG A 282 7.47 11.53 -13.29
N PHE A 283 6.67 11.85 -12.26
CA PHE A 283 7.19 12.38 -10.99
C PHE A 283 8.16 11.41 -10.31
N LYS A 284 7.87 10.11 -10.31
CA LYS A 284 8.74 9.09 -9.69
C LYS A 284 9.94 8.76 -10.57
N GLU A 285 9.74 8.72 -11.87
CA GLU A 285 10.78 8.48 -12.86
C GLU A 285 11.91 9.55 -12.81
N GLN A 286 11.59 10.82 -12.53
CA GLN A 286 12.61 11.88 -12.41
C GLN A 286 13.62 11.64 -11.27
N TRP A 287 13.27 10.82 -10.27
CA TRP A 287 14.16 10.39 -9.18
C TRP A 287 15.05 9.21 -9.57
N GLY A 288 14.92 8.69 -10.79
CA GLY A 288 15.60 7.49 -11.25
C GLY A 288 14.88 6.18 -10.92
N ALA A 289 13.63 6.24 -10.42
CA ALA A 289 12.87 5.05 -10.12
C ALA A 289 12.45 4.31 -11.41
N LEU A 290 12.62 3.00 -11.40
CA LEU A 290 12.27 2.11 -12.50
C LEU A 290 10.93 1.41 -12.24
N PRO A 291 10.11 1.17 -13.29
CA PRO A 291 8.84 0.47 -13.15
C PRO A 291 9.02 -1.03 -12.95
N VAL A 292 8.39 -1.58 -11.93
CA VAL A 292 8.27 -3.02 -11.67
C VAL A 292 6.79 -3.39 -11.85
N PRO A 293 6.45 -4.29 -12.78
CA PRO A 293 5.05 -4.65 -13.03
C PRO A 293 4.35 -5.22 -11.80
N LEU A 294 3.05 -4.95 -11.69
CA LEU A 294 2.16 -5.53 -10.69
C LEU A 294 1.11 -6.37 -11.41
N TYR A 295 0.93 -7.60 -10.95
CA TYR A 295 0.05 -8.59 -11.56
C TYR A 295 -1.14 -8.85 -10.66
N TRP A 296 -2.33 -8.37 -11.05
CA TRP A 296 -3.55 -8.60 -10.33
C TRP A 296 -4.38 -9.64 -11.05
N HIS A 297 -4.54 -10.81 -10.42
CA HIS A 297 -5.25 -11.96 -10.95
C HIS A 297 -6.67 -12.01 -10.37
N PHE A 298 -7.65 -12.29 -11.24
CA PHE A 298 -9.07 -12.30 -10.88
C PHE A 298 -9.69 -13.66 -11.21
N TRP A 299 -10.08 -14.40 -10.20
CA TRP A 299 -10.97 -15.52 -10.38
C TRP A 299 -12.41 -15.02 -10.35
N MET A 300 -13.18 -15.36 -11.39
CA MET A 300 -14.57 -14.93 -11.58
C MET A 300 -15.48 -16.15 -11.59
N PRO A 301 -16.51 -16.22 -10.71
CA PRO A 301 -17.52 -17.26 -10.84
C PRO A 301 -18.26 -17.06 -12.16
N ARG A 302 -18.45 -18.16 -12.91
CA ARG A 302 -19.19 -18.17 -14.19
C ARG A 302 -18.61 -17.26 -15.29
N ASN A 303 -17.29 -17.07 -15.36
CA ASN A 303 -16.60 -16.29 -16.39
C ASN A 303 -17.18 -14.90 -16.66
N LYS A 304 -17.63 -14.21 -15.62
CA LYS A 304 -18.09 -12.82 -15.73
C LYS A 304 -16.91 -11.88 -16.02
N PRO A 305 -17.13 -10.74 -16.70
CA PRO A 305 -16.07 -9.75 -16.91
C PRO A 305 -15.60 -9.15 -15.58
N VAL A 306 -14.29 -8.86 -15.49
CA VAL A 306 -13.70 -8.18 -14.33
C VAL A 306 -14.28 -6.77 -14.19
N PRO A 307 -14.81 -6.38 -13.02
CA PRO A 307 -15.38 -5.05 -12.80
C PRO A 307 -14.35 -3.94 -13.04
N ASP A 308 -14.82 -2.83 -13.65
CA ASP A 308 -14.02 -1.60 -13.74
C ASP A 308 -14.37 -0.66 -12.58
N LEU A 309 -13.51 -0.69 -11.54
CA LEU A 309 -13.61 0.16 -10.35
C LEU A 309 -12.71 1.40 -10.45
N THR A 310 -12.24 1.76 -11.65
CA THR A 310 -11.35 2.91 -11.80
C THR A 310 -12.10 4.22 -11.60
N THR A 311 -11.39 5.24 -11.09
CA THR A 311 -11.93 6.61 -10.93
C THR A 311 -12.25 7.28 -12.27
N LYS A 312 -11.76 6.73 -13.39
CA LYS A 312 -12.07 7.17 -14.76
C LYS A 312 -13.47 6.73 -15.23
N ASN A 313 -14.10 5.78 -14.52
CA ASN A 313 -15.45 5.32 -14.87
C ASN A 313 -16.44 6.48 -14.73
N PRO A 314 -17.21 6.82 -15.79
CA PRO A 314 -18.14 7.95 -15.81
C PRO A 314 -19.16 7.94 -14.65
N LYS A 315 -19.52 6.76 -14.17
CA LYS A 315 -20.46 6.58 -13.04
C LYS A 315 -20.00 7.28 -11.76
N TYR A 316 -18.69 7.43 -11.55
CA TYR A 316 -18.13 8.04 -10.35
C TYR A 316 -17.81 9.54 -10.50
N ARG A 317 -17.83 10.10 -11.72
CA ARG A 317 -17.44 11.49 -11.98
C ARG A 317 -18.23 12.52 -11.18
N ILE A 318 -19.55 12.36 -11.10
CA ILE A 318 -20.42 13.27 -10.36
C ILE A 318 -20.12 13.16 -8.85
N ALA A 319 -20.05 11.95 -8.32
CA ALA A 319 -19.73 11.72 -6.91
C ALA A 319 -18.35 12.30 -6.52
N ILE A 320 -17.33 12.13 -7.36
CA ILE A 320 -16.00 12.71 -7.19
C ILE A 320 -16.07 14.25 -7.19
N SER A 321 -16.81 14.85 -8.11
CA SER A 321 -16.95 16.32 -8.18
C SER A 321 -17.65 16.90 -6.96
N LEU A 322 -18.71 16.25 -6.48
CA LEU A 322 -19.40 16.64 -5.24
C LEU A 322 -18.51 16.46 -4.02
N TRP A 323 -17.78 15.33 -3.94
CA TRP A 323 -16.87 15.02 -2.83
C TRP A 323 -15.83 16.12 -2.60
N LYS A 324 -15.24 16.64 -3.68
CA LYS A 324 -14.22 17.72 -3.64
C LYS A 324 -14.74 19.03 -3.02
N ARG A 325 -16.04 19.24 -2.99
CA ARG A 325 -16.70 20.46 -2.47
C ARG A 325 -17.17 20.31 -1.02
N LEU A 326 -17.15 19.09 -0.48
CA LEU A 326 -17.59 18.85 0.89
C LEU A 326 -16.62 19.45 1.91
N PRO A 327 -17.13 19.97 3.04
CA PRO A 327 -16.30 20.34 4.17
C PRO A 327 -15.45 19.17 4.66
N LEU A 328 -14.22 19.45 5.13
CA LEU A 328 -13.27 18.42 5.57
C LEU A 328 -13.85 17.50 6.65
N PRO A 329 -14.54 17.98 7.71
CA PRO A 329 -15.15 17.12 8.73
C PRO A 329 -16.16 16.11 8.13
N VAL A 330 -16.91 16.52 7.10
CA VAL A 330 -17.87 15.63 6.42
C VAL A 330 -17.15 14.51 5.69
N THR A 331 -16.08 14.85 4.95
CA THR A 331 -15.28 13.81 4.24
C THR A 331 -14.55 12.89 5.19
N GLN A 332 -14.10 13.38 6.35
CA GLN A 332 -13.49 12.56 7.41
C GLN A 332 -14.51 11.63 8.10
N PHE A 333 -15.78 12.04 8.18
CA PHE A 333 -16.85 11.20 8.75
C PHE A 333 -17.36 10.14 7.78
N LEU A 334 -17.59 10.51 6.52
CA LEU A 334 -18.15 9.61 5.48
C LEU A 334 -17.07 8.72 4.85
N GLY A 335 -15.85 9.24 4.67
CA GLY A 335 -14.75 8.55 3.99
C GLY A 335 -14.49 7.14 4.52
N PRO A 336 -14.31 6.95 5.83
CA PRO A 336 -14.07 5.65 6.42
C PRO A 336 -15.16 4.60 6.14
N ARG A 337 -16.42 5.05 6.01
CA ARG A 337 -17.55 4.16 5.72
C ARG A 337 -17.57 3.67 4.27
N ILE A 338 -16.99 4.45 3.39
CA ILE A 338 -16.91 4.14 1.94
C ILE A 338 -15.64 3.35 1.66
N VAL A 339 -14.47 3.88 2.07
CA VAL A 339 -13.16 3.34 1.69
C VAL A 339 -12.93 1.91 2.19
N LYS A 340 -13.47 1.54 3.34
CA LYS A 340 -13.34 0.18 3.90
C LYS A 340 -13.86 -0.94 2.98
N ASN A 341 -14.64 -0.59 1.97
CA ASN A 341 -15.26 -1.53 1.03
C ASN A 341 -14.67 -1.42 -0.39
N ILE A 342 -13.69 -0.55 -0.58
CA ILE A 342 -12.97 -0.40 -1.87
C ILE A 342 -11.71 -1.28 -1.78
N PRO A 343 -11.55 -2.26 -2.69
CA PRO A 343 -10.40 -3.14 -2.71
C PRO A 343 -9.09 -2.43 -3.08
#